data_c6d062aeb35fefdebb7b8503d5b5197a
#
_entry.id   c6d062aeb35fefdebb7b8503d5b5197a
#
_cell.length_a   1.000
_cell.length_b   1.000
_cell.length_c   1.000
_cell.angle_alpha   90.00
_cell.angle_beta   90.00
_cell.angle_gamma   90.00
#
_symmetry.space_group_name_H-M   'P 1'
#
loop_
_entity.id
_entity.type
_entity.pdbx_description
1 polymer ?
#
loop_
_entity_poly.entity_id
_entity_poly.type
_entity_poly.pdbx_seq_one_letter_code
_entity_poly.pdbx_strand_id
1 'polypeptide(L)'
;KAQAGSVYNAAGLGFPIVMTVANRAIGAPINIWNDHSDSMSQRDSGWIQLFAENNQEAADLHVQAFRIAEELSVPVMVCMDGFILTHAVEQVDLPEPEQVKQFLPPYEPRQVLDPDDPLSIGAMVGPEAFTEVRYIAHHKMLQALDLIPQIQSEFKSIFGRDSGGLLHTYRCEDAETIIVALGSVVGTLKDVVDQRRENGEKIGIMSLVSFRPFPFAAIREVLQGAKRVVCLEKAFQLGIGGIVSSELRAAMRGLPFTCYEVIAGLGGRNITKNSLHAMLDQAVADTLEPLTFMDLDMELVQGELEREAATRRSGAFATNVQRERVLRTNAKIAESGPKPKADKVGIPRVASPSIKQDAVSVDPDQAE
;
A
#
# COMPACT_ATOMS: atom_id res chain seq x y z
N LYS A 1 -2.85 8.50 -19.04
CA LYS A 1 -2.46 7.46 -20.03
C LYS A 1 -0.94 7.28 -20.15
N ALA A 2 -0.13 8.33 -20.08
CA ALA A 2 1.33 8.23 -20.25
C ALA A 2 2.01 7.42 -19.12
N GLN A 3 1.65 7.64 -17.85
CA GLN A 3 2.28 6.96 -16.71
C GLN A 3 2.00 5.46 -16.67
N ALA A 4 0.74 5.04 -16.87
CA ALA A 4 0.41 3.62 -16.92
C ALA A 4 1.15 2.89 -18.05
N GLY A 5 1.20 3.49 -19.25
CA GLY A 5 1.94 2.95 -20.39
C GLY A 5 3.43 2.77 -20.09
N SER A 6 4.07 3.71 -19.38
CA SER A 6 5.48 3.64 -19.01
C SER A 6 5.77 2.50 -18.04
N VAL A 7 4.90 2.29 -17.04
CA VAL A 7 5.04 1.20 -16.06
C VAL A 7 4.92 -0.18 -16.73
N TYR A 8 3.93 -0.36 -17.61
CA TYR A 8 3.78 -1.59 -18.40
C TYR A 8 4.96 -1.82 -19.34
N ASN A 9 5.43 -0.75 -20.00
CA ASN A 9 6.56 -0.84 -20.93
C ASN A 9 7.86 -1.23 -20.21
N ALA A 10 8.13 -0.65 -19.03
CA ALA A 10 9.30 -1.00 -18.22
C ALA A 10 9.32 -2.50 -17.86
N ALA A 11 8.17 -3.06 -17.47
CA ALA A 11 8.06 -4.50 -17.20
C ALA A 11 8.28 -5.33 -18.47
N GLY A 12 7.71 -4.90 -19.59
CA GLY A 12 7.85 -5.59 -20.87
C GLY A 12 9.28 -5.60 -21.42
N LEU A 13 10.10 -4.60 -21.07
CA LEU A 13 11.51 -4.54 -21.43
C LEU A 13 12.39 -5.48 -20.60
N GLY A 14 11.91 -5.95 -19.44
CA GLY A 14 12.67 -6.88 -18.59
C GLY A 14 13.88 -6.25 -17.93
N PHE A 15 13.80 -4.97 -17.54
CA PHE A 15 14.87 -4.30 -16.80
C PHE A 15 14.72 -4.46 -15.29
N PRO A 16 15.82 -4.59 -14.54
CA PRO A 16 15.84 -4.67 -13.09
C PRO A 16 15.71 -3.27 -12.47
N ILE A 17 14.48 -2.74 -12.47
CA ILE A 17 14.19 -1.42 -11.91
C ILE A 17 13.61 -1.60 -10.52
N VAL A 18 14.15 -0.91 -9.52
CA VAL A 18 13.55 -0.80 -8.19
C VAL A 18 12.89 0.56 -8.06
N MET A 19 11.60 0.57 -7.77
CA MET A 19 10.82 1.79 -7.59
C MET A 19 10.24 1.87 -6.19
N THR A 20 10.50 2.97 -5.50
CA THR A 20 9.84 3.30 -4.24
C THR A 20 8.48 3.91 -4.51
N VAL A 21 7.43 3.35 -3.91
CA VAL A 21 6.06 3.85 -4.03
C VAL A 21 5.56 4.29 -2.65
N ALA A 22 5.53 5.60 -2.43
CA ALA A 22 4.84 6.19 -1.28
C ALA A 22 3.34 6.26 -1.60
N ASN A 23 2.60 5.21 -1.23
CA ASN A 23 1.21 5.03 -1.60
C ASN A 23 0.31 6.15 -1.11
N ARG A 24 -0.49 6.70 -2.01
CA ARG A 24 -1.55 7.66 -1.71
C ARG A 24 -2.76 7.42 -2.60
N ALA A 25 -3.89 8.04 -2.24
CA ALA A 25 -5.10 7.99 -3.04
C ALA A 25 -4.89 8.57 -4.44
N ILE A 26 -5.37 7.86 -5.47
CA ILE A 26 -5.37 8.34 -6.85
C ILE A 26 -6.32 9.53 -6.99
N GLY A 27 -5.89 10.55 -7.69
CA GLY A 27 -6.62 11.79 -7.90
C GLY A 27 -7.92 11.69 -8.69
N ALA A 28 -8.74 12.70 -8.52
CA ALA A 28 -10.10 13.00 -8.87
C ALA A 28 -11.14 12.30 -7.94
N PRO A 29 -11.38 12.87 -6.75
CA PRO A 29 -10.85 14.14 -6.23
C PRO A 29 -9.38 14.05 -5.83
N ILE A 30 -8.65 15.18 -5.82
CA ILE A 30 -7.26 15.22 -5.37
C ILE A 30 -7.21 14.88 -3.88
N ASN A 31 -6.37 13.92 -3.53
CA ASN A 31 -6.07 13.52 -2.17
C ASN A 31 -4.59 13.17 -2.08
N ILE A 32 -3.90 13.64 -1.03
CA ILE A 32 -2.46 13.43 -0.84
C ILE A 32 -2.16 12.46 0.31
N TRP A 33 -3.20 12.02 1.04
CA TRP A 33 -3.05 11.12 2.16
C TRP A 33 -3.06 9.66 1.72
N ASN A 34 -2.71 8.81 2.65
CA ASN A 34 -2.54 7.37 2.44
C ASN A 34 -3.81 6.67 1.94
N ASP A 35 -3.64 5.89 0.92
CA ASP A 35 -4.32 4.62 0.64
C ASP A 35 -3.47 3.83 -0.37
N HIS A 36 -3.88 2.64 -0.77
CA HIS A 36 -3.06 1.77 -1.63
C HIS A 36 -3.41 1.88 -3.12
N SER A 37 -4.24 2.85 -3.53
CA SER A 37 -4.72 2.96 -4.91
C SER A 37 -3.60 3.12 -5.93
N ASP A 38 -2.51 3.82 -5.59
CA ASP A 38 -1.38 4.05 -6.50
C ASP A 38 -0.80 2.73 -7.00
N SER A 39 -0.34 1.87 -6.09
CA SER A 39 0.27 0.58 -6.45
C SER A 39 -0.76 -0.44 -6.91
N MET A 40 -1.94 -0.49 -6.26
CA MET A 40 -2.99 -1.44 -6.61
C MET A 40 -3.53 -1.25 -8.04
N SER A 41 -3.56 0.00 -8.53
CA SER A 41 -3.93 0.29 -9.92
C SER A 41 -2.93 -0.27 -10.94
N GLN A 42 -1.71 -0.58 -10.51
CA GLN A 42 -0.63 -1.11 -11.34
C GLN A 42 -0.40 -2.63 -11.17
N ARG A 43 -1.27 -3.33 -10.43
CA ARG A 43 -1.13 -4.75 -10.11
C ARG A 43 -0.97 -5.68 -11.31
N ASP A 44 -1.49 -5.28 -12.48
CA ASP A 44 -1.45 -6.08 -13.70
C ASP A 44 -0.32 -5.66 -14.65
N SER A 45 0.55 -4.74 -14.22
CA SER A 45 1.63 -4.17 -15.06
C SER A 45 2.84 -5.09 -15.27
N GLY A 46 2.94 -6.19 -14.51
CA GLY A 46 4.08 -7.11 -14.56
C GLY A 46 5.24 -6.73 -13.63
N TRP A 47 5.01 -5.83 -12.69
CA TRP A 47 5.93 -5.51 -11.60
C TRP A 47 5.71 -6.41 -10.39
N ILE A 48 6.79 -6.81 -9.74
CA ILE A 48 6.70 -7.37 -8.39
C ILE A 48 6.31 -6.23 -7.43
N GLN A 49 5.38 -6.48 -6.53
CA GLN A 49 4.89 -5.49 -5.57
C GLN A 49 5.08 -6.02 -4.16
N LEU A 50 5.97 -5.39 -3.40
CA LEU A 50 6.29 -5.71 -2.01
C LEU A 50 5.82 -4.56 -1.11
N PHE A 51 5.03 -4.88 -0.07
CA PHE A 51 4.46 -3.91 0.86
C PHE A 51 5.15 -3.98 2.21
N ALA A 52 5.69 -2.85 2.67
CA ALA A 52 6.30 -2.72 3.98
C ALA A 52 5.27 -2.34 5.05
N GLU A 53 5.37 -2.94 6.24
CA GLU A 53 4.52 -2.57 7.38
C GLU A 53 5.10 -1.45 8.25
N ASN A 54 6.41 -1.21 8.17
CA ASN A 54 7.12 -0.16 8.94
C ASN A 54 8.34 0.36 8.17
N ASN A 55 9.02 1.38 8.71
CA ASN A 55 10.16 2.00 8.04
C ASN A 55 11.40 1.12 8.00
N GLN A 56 11.60 0.24 9.01
CA GLN A 56 12.70 -0.71 8.97
C GLN A 56 12.52 -1.72 7.84
N GLU A 57 11.32 -2.29 7.73
CA GLU A 57 11.03 -3.22 6.64
C GLU A 57 11.12 -2.54 5.27
N ALA A 58 10.68 -1.28 5.16
CA ALA A 58 10.83 -0.53 3.92
C ALA A 58 12.30 -0.40 3.50
N ALA A 59 13.21 -0.10 4.43
CA ALA A 59 14.65 -0.04 4.15
C ALA A 59 15.21 -1.39 3.75
N ASP A 60 14.86 -2.44 4.48
CA ASP A 60 15.34 -3.81 4.25
C ASP A 60 14.82 -4.39 2.91
N LEU A 61 13.57 -4.10 2.58
CA LEU A 61 12.97 -4.51 1.29
C LEU A 61 13.65 -3.85 0.09
N HIS A 62 14.18 -2.63 0.21
CA HIS A 62 14.92 -2.02 -0.90
C HIS A 62 16.16 -2.82 -1.24
N VAL A 63 16.92 -3.29 -0.25
CA VAL A 63 18.11 -4.12 -0.48
C VAL A 63 17.71 -5.45 -1.13
N GLN A 64 16.65 -6.09 -0.63
CA GLN A 64 16.12 -7.34 -1.19
C GLN A 64 15.56 -7.14 -2.60
N ALA A 65 14.90 -6.01 -2.86
CA ALA A 65 14.31 -5.70 -4.16
C ALA A 65 15.36 -5.58 -5.27
N PHE A 66 16.54 -5.02 -5.00
CA PHE A 66 17.63 -5.01 -5.97
C PHE A 66 18.05 -6.44 -6.33
N ARG A 67 18.24 -7.32 -5.34
CA ARG A 67 18.59 -8.72 -5.58
C ARG A 67 17.53 -9.44 -6.42
N ILE A 68 16.25 -9.29 -6.06
CA ILE A 68 15.12 -9.90 -6.80
C ILE A 68 15.07 -9.38 -8.23
N ALA A 69 15.16 -8.06 -8.40
CA ALA A 69 15.07 -7.42 -9.72
C ALA A 69 16.18 -7.87 -10.66
N GLU A 70 17.42 -7.88 -10.18
CA GLU A 70 18.60 -8.23 -10.97
C GLU A 70 18.61 -9.71 -11.36
N GLU A 71 18.24 -10.61 -10.43
CA GLU A 71 18.25 -12.04 -10.65
C GLU A 71 17.18 -12.47 -11.65
N LEU A 72 15.98 -11.88 -11.57
CA LEU A 72 14.86 -12.20 -12.47
C LEU A 72 14.81 -11.32 -13.73
N SER A 73 15.53 -10.21 -13.79
CA SER A 73 15.33 -9.14 -14.77
C SER A 73 13.84 -8.73 -14.86
N VAL A 74 13.27 -8.41 -13.70
CA VAL A 74 11.87 -7.98 -13.52
C VAL A 74 11.85 -6.76 -12.62
N PRO A 75 11.10 -5.72 -12.94
CA PRO A 75 11.03 -4.55 -12.07
C PRO A 75 10.25 -4.82 -10.77
N VAL A 76 10.68 -4.19 -9.68
CA VAL A 76 10.11 -4.34 -8.34
C VAL A 76 9.66 -3.01 -7.77
N MET A 77 8.45 -2.96 -7.24
CA MET A 77 7.94 -1.84 -6.45
C MET A 77 8.07 -2.18 -4.95
N VAL A 78 8.77 -1.33 -4.21
CA VAL A 78 8.71 -1.31 -2.75
C VAL A 78 7.65 -0.30 -2.36
N CYS A 79 6.54 -0.80 -1.85
CA CYS A 79 5.33 -0.05 -1.54
C CYS A 79 5.27 0.24 -0.03
N MET A 80 5.12 1.51 0.33
CA MET A 80 4.95 1.92 1.73
C MET A 80 3.77 2.89 1.85
N ASP A 81 3.24 3.00 3.05
CA ASP A 81 2.14 3.90 3.34
C ASP A 81 2.63 5.36 3.33
N GLY A 82 2.31 6.09 2.24
CA GLY A 82 2.60 7.50 2.13
C GLY A 82 1.92 8.30 3.23
N PHE A 83 2.51 9.43 3.62
CA PHE A 83 2.08 10.28 4.73
C PHE A 83 2.20 9.62 6.13
N ILE A 84 1.91 8.34 6.27
CA ILE A 84 2.07 7.64 7.57
C ILE A 84 3.54 7.29 7.79
N LEU A 85 4.12 6.41 6.97
CA LEU A 85 5.52 6.01 7.13
C LEU A 85 6.49 7.10 6.63
N THR A 86 6.15 7.80 5.55
CA THR A 86 7.03 8.79 4.94
C THR A 86 7.14 10.12 5.71
N HIS A 87 6.28 10.35 6.72
CA HIS A 87 6.32 11.54 7.59
C HIS A 87 6.63 11.17 9.05
N ALA A 88 6.69 9.88 9.37
CA ALA A 88 7.14 9.44 10.68
C ALA A 88 8.65 9.63 10.83
N VAL A 89 9.08 9.97 12.04
CA VAL A 89 10.49 9.96 12.42
C VAL A 89 10.70 8.75 13.32
N GLU A 90 11.35 7.73 12.79
CA GLU A 90 11.57 6.46 13.47
C GLU A 90 13.06 6.11 13.41
N GLN A 91 13.51 5.35 14.40
CA GLN A 91 14.83 4.76 14.36
C GLN A 91 14.84 3.61 13.36
N VAL A 92 15.77 3.66 12.41
CA VAL A 92 16.00 2.61 11.42
C VAL A 92 17.46 2.19 11.51
N ASP A 93 17.68 0.88 11.56
CA ASP A 93 19.01 0.27 11.53
C ASP A 93 19.42 0.06 10.08
N LEU A 94 20.28 0.95 9.57
CA LEU A 94 20.74 0.87 8.19
C LEU A 94 21.79 -0.23 8.03
N PRO A 95 21.75 -0.97 6.91
CA PRO A 95 22.71 -2.01 6.64
C PRO A 95 24.11 -1.43 6.39
N GLU A 96 25.15 -2.09 6.91
CA GLU A 96 26.53 -1.72 6.64
C GLU A 96 26.91 -2.02 5.17
N PRO A 97 27.74 -1.18 4.53
CA PRO A 97 28.12 -1.37 3.13
C PRO A 97 28.72 -2.73 2.81
N GLU A 98 29.46 -3.31 3.75
CA GLU A 98 30.09 -4.63 3.63
C GLU A 98 29.05 -5.74 3.62
N GLN A 99 28.00 -5.64 4.45
CA GLN A 99 26.88 -6.59 4.46
C GLN A 99 26.10 -6.51 3.13
N VAL A 100 25.88 -5.28 2.62
CA VAL A 100 25.22 -5.09 1.32
C VAL A 100 26.04 -5.72 0.19
N LYS A 101 27.37 -5.53 0.16
CA LYS A 101 28.27 -6.16 -0.83
C LYS A 101 28.27 -7.69 -0.73
N GLN A 102 28.16 -8.24 0.47
CA GLN A 102 28.04 -9.68 0.67
C GLN A 102 26.72 -10.23 0.15
N PHE A 103 25.62 -9.47 0.32
CA PHE A 103 24.28 -9.88 -0.07
C PHE A 103 23.99 -9.67 -1.55
N LEU A 104 24.47 -8.56 -2.14
CA LEU A 104 24.29 -8.25 -3.56
C LEU A 104 25.54 -8.65 -4.35
N PRO A 105 25.49 -9.70 -5.20
CA PRO A 105 26.58 -10.01 -6.10
C PRO A 105 26.76 -8.89 -7.13
N PRO A 106 27.91 -8.81 -7.81
CA PRO A 106 28.08 -7.91 -8.93
C PRO A 106 26.99 -8.14 -9.98
N TYR A 107 26.34 -7.05 -10.41
CA TYR A 107 25.29 -7.15 -11.40
C TYR A 107 25.84 -7.48 -12.79
N GLU A 108 25.32 -8.54 -13.40
CA GLU A 108 25.60 -8.94 -14.78
C GLU A 108 24.36 -8.71 -15.64
N PRO A 109 24.32 -7.67 -16.50
CA PRO A 109 23.15 -7.33 -17.28
C PRO A 109 22.83 -8.40 -18.32
N ARG A 110 21.55 -8.80 -18.39
CA ARG A 110 21.08 -9.76 -19.42
C ARG A 110 21.05 -9.18 -20.83
N GLN A 111 20.90 -7.88 -20.93
CA GLN A 111 20.77 -7.16 -22.20
C GLN A 111 21.87 -6.10 -22.22
N VAL A 112 22.78 -6.25 -23.16
CA VAL A 112 23.88 -5.31 -23.38
C VAL A 112 23.84 -4.87 -24.84
N LEU A 113 23.97 -3.57 -25.08
CA LEU A 113 24.12 -3.06 -26.42
C LEU A 113 25.58 -3.30 -26.87
N ASP A 114 25.81 -4.40 -27.55
CA ASP A 114 27.11 -4.77 -28.09
C ASP A 114 27.10 -4.59 -29.62
N PRO A 115 28.00 -3.78 -30.19
CA PRO A 115 28.12 -3.62 -31.64
C PRO A 115 28.48 -4.92 -32.38
N ASP A 116 29.18 -5.84 -31.74
CA ASP A 116 29.62 -7.12 -32.32
C ASP A 116 28.50 -8.20 -32.25
N ASP A 117 27.56 -8.06 -31.29
CA ASP A 117 26.36 -8.90 -31.16
C ASP A 117 25.10 -8.02 -30.97
N PRO A 118 24.66 -7.35 -32.05
CA PRO A 118 23.62 -6.33 -31.99
C PRO A 118 22.25 -6.94 -31.66
N LEU A 119 21.55 -6.35 -30.68
CA LEU A 119 20.19 -6.71 -30.32
C LEU A 119 19.27 -5.48 -30.32
N SER A 120 17.98 -5.71 -30.46
CA SER A 120 16.95 -4.67 -30.32
C SER A 120 16.29 -4.76 -28.95
N ILE A 121 16.51 -3.74 -28.11
CA ILE A 121 15.80 -3.61 -26.84
C ILE A 121 14.42 -2.98 -27.12
N GLY A 122 13.34 -3.67 -26.71
CA GLY A 122 11.97 -3.21 -26.96
C GLY A 122 11.50 -3.44 -28.40
N ALA A 123 11.93 -4.51 -29.04
CA ALA A 123 11.48 -4.91 -30.36
C ALA A 123 9.96 -5.09 -30.42
N MET A 124 9.36 -4.72 -31.54
CA MET A 124 7.96 -5.02 -31.82
C MET A 124 7.81 -6.53 -32.03
N VAL A 125 6.79 -7.12 -31.36
CA VAL A 125 6.45 -8.55 -31.48
C VAL A 125 5.08 -8.68 -32.10
N GLY A 126 4.97 -9.46 -33.18
CA GLY A 126 3.73 -9.73 -33.88
C GLY A 126 2.86 -10.78 -33.16
N PRO A 127 1.65 -11.04 -33.70
CA PRO A 127 0.69 -11.97 -33.10
C PRO A 127 1.21 -13.41 -33.01
N GLU A 128 2.17 -13.77 -33.84
CA GLU A 128 2.78 -15.10 -33.94
C GLU A 128 3.65 -15.47 -32.71
N ALA A 129 4.12 -14.46 -31.93
CA ALA A 129 5.03 -14.70 -30.80
C ALA A 129 4.66 -13.91 -29.53
N PHE A 130 3.64 -13.06 -29.56
CA PHE A 130 3.28 -12.21 -28.43
C PHE A 130 2.81 -13.01 -27.20
N THR A 131 2.10 -14.11 -27.42
CA THR A 131 1.64 -15.00 -26.34
C THR A 131 2.81 -15.61 -25.59
N GLU A 132 3.83 -16.08 -26.31
CA GLU A 132 5.05 -16.67 -25.74
C GLU A 132 5.82 -15.66 -24.91
N VAL A 133 5.97 -14.43 -25.40
CA VAL A 133 6.61 -13.34 -24.63
C VAL A 133 5.86 -13.04 -23.33
N ARG A 134 4.52 -12.97 -23.39
CA ARG A 134 3.70 -12.77 -22.18
C ARG A 134 3.76 -13.95 -21.22
N TYR A 135 3.83 -15.18 -21.74
CA TYR A 135 4.00 -16.38 -20.91
C TYR A 135 5.36 -16.39 -20.19
N ILE A 136 6.44 -15.99 -20.87
CA ILE A 136 7.76 -15.89 -20.24
C ILE A 136 7.72 -14.87 -19.09
N ALA A 137 7.09 -13.71 -19.27
CA ALA A 137 6.92 -12.74 -18.21
C ALA A 137 6.12 -13.31 -17.02
N HIS A 138 5.05 -14.05 -17.29
CA HIS A 138 4.28 -14.74 -16.25
C HIS A 138 5.11 -15.80 -15.52
N HIS A 139 5.89 -16.60 -16.26
CA HIS A 139 6.77 -17.61 -15.68
C HIS A 139 7.79 -17.01 -14.69
N LYS A 140 8.39 -15.86 -15.03
CA LYS A 140 9.29 -15.13 -14.13
C LYS A 140 8.59 -14.66 -12.85
N MET A 141 7.35 -14.20 -12.94
CA MET A 141 6.55 -13.87 -11.76
C MET A 141 6.30 -15.09 -10.87
N LEU A 142 6.12 -16.28 -11.46
CA LEU A 142 6.00 -17.52 -10.67
C LEU A 142 7.33 -17.92 -10.01
N GLN A 143 8.46 -17.76 -10.72
CA GLN A 143 9.80 -17.99 -10.15
C GLN A 143 10.07 -17.09 -8.93
N ALA A 144 9.53 -15.88 -8.91
CA ALA A 144 9.66 -14.97 -7.77
C ALA A 144 9.02 -15.52 -6.49
N LEU A 145 8.01 -16.40 -6.58
CA LEU A 145 7.39 -17.03 -5.40
C LEU A 145 8.37 -17.95 -4.65
N ASP A 146 9.29 -18.57 -5.36
CA ASP A 146 10.32 -19.43 -4.76
C ASP A 146 11.55 -18.61 -4.36
N LEU A 147 11.89 -17.58 -5.14
CA LEU A 147 13.08 -16.76 -4.93
C LEU A 147 12.95 -15.83 -3.73
N ILE A 148 11.78 -15.17 -3.54
CA ILE A 148 11.57 -14.20 -2.47
C ILE A 148 11.84 -14.80 -1.07
N PRO A 149 11.32 -15.99 -0.71
CA PRO A 149 11.63 -16.61 0.57
C PRO A 149 13.11 -17.00 0.74
N GLN A 150 13.80 -17.38 -0.34
CA GLN A 150 15.23 -17.68 -0.30
C GLN A 150 16.02 -16.41 0.02
N ILE A 151 15.73 -15.31 -0.67
CA ILE A 151 16.35 -14.00 -0.45
C ILE A 151 16.07 -13.50 0.98
N GLN A 152 14.85 -13.67 1.51
CA GLN A 152 14.52 -13.36 2.90
C GLN A 152 15.41 -14.14 3.87
N SER A 153 15.58 -15.44 3.64
CA SER A 153 16.41 -16.31 4.49
C SER A 153 17.89 -15.90 4.47
N GLU A 154 18.42 -15.59 3.29
CA GLU A 154 19.78 -15.06 3.15
C GLU A 154 19.93 -13.70 3.82
N PHE A 155 18.96 -12.80 3.63
CA PHE A 155 18.93 -11.49 4.28
C PHE A 155 18.96 -11.65 5.80
N LYS A 156 18.09 -12.49 6.35
CA LYS A 156 18.06 -12.78 7.79
C LYS A 156 19.41 -13.30 8.31
N SER A 157 20.08 -14.15 7.55
CA SER A 157 21.38 -14.71 7.96
C SER A 157 22.50 -13.67 8.03
N ILE A 158 22.47 -12.65 7.15
CA ILE A 158 23.52 -11.62 7.03
C ILE A 158 23.21 -10.42 7.93
N PHE A 159 21.96 -9.97 7.96
CA PHE A 159 21.56 -8.73 8.66
C PHE A 159 20.91 -8.99 10.01
N GLY A 160 20.58 -10.25 10.35
CA GLY A 160 19.95 -10.61 11.63
C GLY A 160 18.48 -10.21 11.77
N ARG A 161 17.86 -9.68 10.73
CA ARG A 161 16.46 -9.21 10.73
C ARG A 161 15.59 -10.08 9.82
N ASP A 162 14.37 -10.35 10.27
CA ASP A 162 13.38 -11.14 9.53
C ASP A 162 12.40 -10.19 8.83
N SER A 163 12.86 -9.55 7.76
CA SER A 163 12.09 -8.62 6.94
C SER A 163 11.85 -9.20 5.56
N GLY A 164 10.73 -8.84 4.94
CA GLY A 164 10.40 -9.28 3.59
C GLY A 164 9.72 -10.64 3.53
N GLY A 165 9.99 -11.41 2.49
CA GLY A 165 9.30 -12.68 2.21
C GLY A 165 7.95 -12.49 1.52
N LEU A 166 7.09 -13.52 1.60
CA LEU A 166 5.78 -13.49 0.95
C LEU A 166 4.70 -12.90 1.86
N LEU A 167 4.73 -13.27 3.13
CA LEU A 167 3.78 -12.85 4.15
C LEU A 167 4.37 -13.05 5.55
N HIS A 168 3.81 -12.36 6.54
CA HIS A 168 4.09 -12.59 7.96
C HIS A 168 2.85 -13.05 8.68
N THR A 169 3.02 -13.88 9.71
CA THR A 169 1.93 -14.31 10.59
C THR A 169 2.16 -13.78 12.00
N TYR A 170 1.08 -13.40 12.66
CA TYR A 170 1.10 -12.99 14.05
C TYR A 170 -0.04 -13.68 14.78
N ARG A 171 0.30 -14.58 15.71
CA ARG A 171 -0.65 -15.37 16.53
C ARG A 171 -1.67 -16.14 15.70
N CYS A 172 -1.26 -16.75 14.57
CA CYS A 172 -2.15 -17.50 13.69
C CYS A 172 -2.28 -18.98 14.06
N GLU A 173 -1.42 -19.52 14.91
CA GLU A 173 -1.26 -20.96 15.14
C GLU A 173 -2.55 -21.65 15.65
N ASP A 174 -3.35 -20.95 16.44
CA ASP A 174 -4.62 -21.43 16.99
C ASP A 174 -5.80 -20.51 16.67
N ALA A 175 -5.61 -19.59 15.72
CA ALA A 175 -6.59 -18.56 15.42
C ALA A 175 -7.82 -19.12 14.70
N GLU A 176 -9.00 -18.79 15.20
CA GLU A 176 -10.28 -19.05 14.55
C GLU A 176 -10.69 -17.93 13.60
N THR A 177 -10.27 -16.72 13.90
CA THR A 177 -10.44 -15.53 13.06
C THR A 177 -9.09 -14.99 12.68
N ILE A 178 -8.81 -14.86 11.38
CA ILE A 178 -7.56 -14.30 10.89
C ILE A 178 -7.86 -12.99 10.12
N ILE A 179 -7.20 -11.91 10.55
CA ILE A 179 -7.26 -10.64 9.86
C ILE A 179 -6.17 -10.64 8.80
N VAL A 180 -6.53 -10.38 7.56
CA VAL A 180 -5.57 -10.21 6.46
C VAL A 180 -5.45 -8.73 6.15
N ALA A 181 -4.24 -8.21 6.20
CA ALA A 181 -3.95 -6.81 5.92
C ALA A 181 -2.58 -6.66 5.26
N LEU A 182 -2.24 -5.45 4.85
CA LEU A 182 -0.91 -5.06 4.38
C LEU A 182 -0.63 -3.59 4.73
N GLY A 183 0.65 -3.25 4.82
CA GLY A 183 1.10 -1.90 5.17
C GLY A 183 1.01 -1.57 6.66
N SER A 184 1.07 -0.29 6.98
CA SER A 184 1.26 0.22 8.35
C SER A 184 0.14 -0.08 9.34
N VAL A 185 -1.06 -0.42 8.87
CA VAL A 185 -2.20 -0.78 9.73
C VAL A 185 -1.92 -2.03 10.57
N VAL A 186 -0.98 -2.88 10.13
CA VAL A 186 -0.61 -4.11 10.83
C VAL A 186 -0.12 -3.83 12.24
N GLY A 187 0.63 -2.75 12.47
CA GLY A 187 1.06 -2.35 13.80
C GLY A 187 -0.11 -2.10 14.76
N THR A 188 -1.13 -1.34 14.32
CA THR A 188 -2.34 -1.10 15.11
C THR A 188 -3.15 -2.37 15.33
N LEU A 189 -3.18 -3.26 14.32
CA LEU A 189 -3.86 -4.55 14.44
C LEU A 189 -3.18 -5.46 15.46
N LYS A 190 -1.85 -5.49 15.54
CA LYS A 190 -1.11 -6.27 16.55
C LYS A 190 -1.53 -5.89 17.96
N ASP A 191 -1.61 -4.59 18.25
CA ASP A 191 -2.08 -4.09 19.55
C ASP A 191 -3.52 -4.53 19.87
N VAL A 192 -4.41 -4.46 18.88
CA VAL A 192 -5.82 -4.88 19.05
C VAL A 192 -5.92 -6.39 19.26
N VAL A 193 -5.17 -7.18 18.49
CA VAL A 193 -5.14 -8.64 18.63
C VAL A 193 -4.62 -9.04 20.00
N ASP A 194 -3.57 -8.39 20.53
CA ASP A 194 -3.06 -8.69 21.87
C ASP A 194 -4.13 -8.43 22.95
N GLN A 195 -4.81 -7.28 22.91
CA GLN A 195 -5.91 -6.97 23.83
C GLN A 195 -7.06 -7.98 23.75
N ARG A 196 -7.42 -8.44 22.54
CA ARG A 196 -8.49 -9.43 22.34
C ARG A 196 -8.07 -10.81 22.85
N ARG A 197 -6.80 -11.18 22.65
CA ARG A 197 -6.25 -12.43 23.15
C ARG A 197 -6.16 -12.49 24.68
N GLU A 198 -5.88 -11.36 25.34
CA GLU A 198 -5.97 -11.26 26.79
C GLU A 198 -7.38 -11.62 27.32
N ASN A 199 -8.42 -11.37 26.51
CA ASN A 199 -9.80 -11.76 26.79
C ASN A 199 -10.14 -13.21 26.34
N GLY A 200 -9.15 -13.98 25.89
CA GLY A 200 -9.32 -15.38 25.50
C GLY A 200 -9.80 -15.62 24.06
N GLU A 201 -9.84 -14.58 23.23
CA GLU A 201 -10.26 -14.71 21.83
C GLU A 201 -9.13 -15.24 20.95
N LYS A 202 -9.46 -16.16 20.02
CA LYS A 202 -8.51 -16.77 19.10
C LYS A 202 -8.44 -16.01 17.79
N ILE A 203 -7.74 -14.88 17.81
CA ILE A 203 -7.57 -14.00 16.66
C ILE A 203 -6.08 -13.91 16.30
N GLY A 204 -5.80 -13.92 14.99
CA GLY A 204 -4.45 -13.73 14.44
C GLY A 204 -4.44 -12.76 13.29
N ILE A 205 -3.25 -12.42 12.82
CA ILE A 205 -3.03 -11.54 11.66
C ILE A 205 -2.15 -12.26 10.65
N MET A 206 -2.52 -12.20 9.39
CA MET A 206 -1.66 -12.49 8.26
C MET A 206 -1.39 -11.18 7.51
N SER A 207 -0.15 -10.71 7.55
CA SER A 207 0.30 -9.54 6.83
C SER A 207 0.87 -9.95 5.49
N LEU A 208 0.35 -9.41 4.39
CA LEU A 208 0.87 -9.66 3.05
C LEU A 208 2.05 -8.72 2.77
N VAL A 209 3.21 -9.28 2.47
CA VAL A 209 4.37 -8.55 1.95
C VAL A 209 4.36 -8.58 0.43
N SER A 210 4.28 -9.76 -0.20
CA SER A 210 4.16 -9.87 -1.64
C SER A 210 2.70 -9.82 -2.07
N PHE A 211 2.31 -8.74 -2.76
CA PHE A 211 1.00 -8.67 -3.42
C PHE A 211 1.06 -9.12 -4.87
N ARG A 212 2.19 -8.91 -5.52
CA ARG A 212 2.53 -9.50 -6.82
C ARG A 212 3.98 -10.00 -6.80
N PRO A 213 4.19 -11.27 -7.15
CA PRO A 213 3.18 -12.31 -7.38
C PRO A 213 2.34 -12.61 -6.15
N PHE A 214 1.07 -13.01 -6.36
CA PHE A 214 0.18 -13.32 -5.24
C PHE A 214 0.49 -14.73 -4.71
N PRO A 215 0.81 -14.89 -3.41
CA PRO A 215 1.34 -16.15 -2.89
C PRO A 215 0.23 -17.13 -2.49
N PHE A 216 -0.53 -17.65 -3.45
CA PHE A 216 -1.71 -18.51 -3.24
C PHE A 216 -1.46 -19.67 -2.27
N ALA A 217 -0.34 -20.40 -2.44
CA ALA A 217 -0.05 -21.57 -1.62
C ALA A 217 0.21 -21.20 -0.15
N ALA A 218 1.06 -20.18 0.09
CA ALA A 218 1.39 -19.71 1.44
C ALA A 218 0.15 -19.15 2.17
N ILE A 219 -0.69 -18.38 1.47
CA ILE A 219 -1.95 -17.86 2.01
C ILE A 219 -2.86 -19.01 2.40
N ARG A 220 -3.02 -20.01 1.52
CA ARG A 220 -3.88 -21.17 1.78
C ARG A 220 -3.40 -21.97 2.98
N GLU A 221 -2.09 -22.15 3.14
CA GLU A 221 -1.49 -22.84 4.28
C GLU A 221 -1.86 -22.14 5.60
N VAL A 222 -1.78 -20.82 5.67
CA VAL A 222 -2.11 -20.06 6.89
C VAL A 222 -3.60 -20.06 7.17
N LEU A 223 -4.43 -19.91 6.14
CA LEU A 223 -5.87 -19.66 6.31
C LEU A 223 -6.73 -20.93 6.36
N GLN A 224 -6.21 -22.09 5.96
CA GLN A 224 -7.01 -23.34 5.85
C GLN A 224 -7.68 -23.78 7.13
N GLY A 225 -7.16 -23.39 8.30
CA GLY A 225 -7.72 -23.71 9.62
C GLY A 225 -8.66 -22.64 10.19
N ALA A 226 -8.75 -21.49 9.55
CA ALA A 226 -9.55 -20.37 10.02
C ALA A 226 -11.04 -20.60 9.74
N LYS A 227 -11.89 -20.28 10.72
CA LYS A 227 -13.34 -20.24 10.54
C LYS A 227 -13.78 -18.97 9.81
N ARG A 228 -13.07 -17.85 10.08
CA ARG A 228 -13.35 -16.51 9.53
C ARG A 228 -12.07 -15.85 9.06
N VAL A 229 -12.19 -15.17 7.95
CA VAL A 229 -11.15 -14.28 7.42
C VAL A 229 -11.74 -12.89 7.32
N VAL A 230 -11.07 -11.89 7.89
CA VAL A 230 -11.42 -10.48 7.75
C VAL A 230 -10.34 -9.81 6.92
N CYS A 231 -10.64 -9.49 5.67
CA CYS A 231 -9.71 -8.77 4.81
C CYS A 231 -9.89 -7.28 5.01
N LEU A 232 -8.94 -6.63 5.68
CA LEU A 232 -8.92 -5.18 5.90
C LEU A 232 -7.98 -4.54 4.91
N GLU A 233 -8.51 -3.72 4.02
CA GLU A 233 -7.76 -3.16 2.91
C GLU A 233 -8.04 -1.67 2.67
N LYS A 234 -6.99 -0.95 2.22
CA LYS A 234 -7.01 0.49 1.98
C LYS A 234 -7.16 0.84 0.48
N ALA A 235 -7.83 -0.01 -0.25
CA ALA A 235 -8.17 0.21 -1.66
C ALA A 235 -9.35 -0.67 -2.04
N PHE A 236 -10.08 -0.29 -3.10
CA PHE A 236 -11.16 -1.11 -3.59
C PHE A 236 -11.40 -0.89 -5.09
N GLN A 237 -12.10 -1.82 -5.70
CA GLN A 237 -12.53 -1.78 -7.10
C GLN A 237 -13.95 -1.24 -7.16
N LEU A 238 -14.12 -0.09 -7.79
CA LEU A 238 -15.45 0.48 -8.03
C LEU A 238 -16.35 -0.53 -8.76
N GLY A 239 -17.52 -0.83 -8.16
CA GLY A 239 -18.49 -1.76 -8.71
C GLY A 239 -18.20 -3.26 -8.47
N ILE A 240 -17.11 -3.59 -7.73
CA ILE A 240 -16.77 -4.98 -7.39
C ILE A 240 -16.64 -5.15 -5.87
N GLY A 241 -15.75 -4.39 -5.22
CA GLY A 241 -15.40 -4.53 -3.80
C GLY A 241 -13.91 -4.51 -3.56
N GLY A 242 -13.44 -5.27 -2.58
CA GLY A 242 -12.03 -5.29 -2.23
C GLY A 242 -11.14 -5.93 -3.30
N ILE A 243 -9.92 -5.46 -3.38
CA ILE A 243 -8.90 -5.95 -4.32
C ILE A 243 -8.24 -7.20 -3.75
N VAL A 244 -7.73 -7.10 -2.52
CA VAL A 244 -7.06 -8.20 -1.82
C VAL A 244 -8.05 -9.33 -1.50
N SER A 245 -9.25 -8.99 -1.04
CA SER A 245 -10.30 -9.98 -0.75
C SER A 245 -10.73 -10.78 -1.99
N SER A 246 -10.74 -10.15 -3.17
CA SER A 246 -11.02 -10.87 -4.43
C SER A 246 -9.96 -11.93 -4.73
N GLU A 247 -8.68 -11.62 -4.53
CA GLU A 247 -7.57 -12.56 -4.71
C GLU A 247 -7.58 -13.65 -3.61
N LEU A 248 -7.91 -13.28 -2.36
CA LEU A 248 -8.06 -14.24 -1.27
C LEU A 248 -9.15 -15.28 -1.54
N ARG A 249 -10.30 -14.86 -2.08
CA ARG A 249 -11.36 -15.80 -2.47
C ARG A 249 -10.87 -16.80 -3.53
N ALA A 250 -10.05 -16.34 -4.47
CA ALA A 250 -9.44 -17.23 -5.46
C ALA A 250 -8.47 -18.22 -4.80
N ALA A 251 -7.64 -17.76 -3.86
CA ALA A 251 -6.71 -18.61 -3.10
C ALA A 251 -7.45 -19.66 -2.25
N MET A 252 -8.56 -19.28 -1.63
CA MET A 252 -9.32 -20.11 -0.70
C MET A 252 -10.42 -20.96 -1.36
N ARG A 253 -10.49 -20.97 -2.68
CA ARG A 253 -11.51 -21.72 -3.42
C ARG A 253 -11.56 -23.18 -2.97
N GLY A 254 -12.76 -23.64 -2.60
CA GLY A 254 -13.02 -25.01 -2.16
C GLY A 254 -12.77 -25.28 -0.66
N LEU A 255 -12.39 -24.25 0.12
CA LEU A 255 -12.33 -24.35 1.57
C LEU A 255 -13.58 -23.73 2.22
N PRO A 256 -14.09 -24.31 3.32
CA PRO A 256 -15.21 -23.73 4.06
C PRO A 256 -14.70 -22.61 4.96
N PHE A 257 -14.94 -21.38 4.59
CA PHE A 257 -14.61 -20.22 5.44
C PHE A 257 -15.55 -19.05 5.12
N THR A 258 -15.75 -18.18 6.10
CA THR A 258 -16.44 -16.91 5.89
C THR A 258 -15.38 -15.84 5.63
N CYS A 259 -15.56 -15.07 4.55
CA CYS A 259 -14.66 -13.97 4.21
C CYS A 259 -15.43 -12.65 4.23
N TYR A 260 -15.04 -11.76 5.14
CA TYR A 260 -15.54 -10.38 5.22
C TYR A 260 -14.55 -9.45 4.54
N GLU A 261 -15.06 -8.57 3.69
CA GLU A 261 -14.30 -7.49 3.06
C GLU A 261 -14.51 -6.20 3.85
N VAL A 262 -13.45 -5.64 4.38
CA VAL A 262 -13.50 -4.40 5.13
C VAL A 262 -12.64 -3.35 4.44
N ILE A 263 -13.28 -2.38 3.83
CA ILE A 263 -12.61 -1.23 3.21
C ILE A 263 -12.45 -0.16 4.28
N ALA A 264 -11.22 0.21 4.57
CA ALA A 264 -10.88 1.16 5.63
C ALA A 264 -9.76 2.11 5.19
N GLY A 265 -9.66 3.26 5.84
CA GLY A 265 -8.52 4.16 5.69
C GLY A 265 -8.37 4.86 4.34
N LEU A 266 -9.38 4.80 3.46
CA LEU A 266 -9.34 5.46 2.16
C LEU A 266 -9.03 6.96 2.29
N GLY A 267 -8.08 7.43 1.48
CA GLY A 267 -7.67 8.82 1.47
C GLY A 267 -7.15 9.32 2.83
N GLY A 268 -6.56 8.43 3.65
CA GLY A 268 -5.97 8.76 4.95
C GLY A 268 -6.96 8.85 6.11
N ARG A 269 -8.17 8.32 5.97
CA ARG A 269 -9.10 8.23 7.11
C ARG A 269 -8.47 7.38 8.21
N ASN A 270 -8.49 7.89 9.45
CA ASN A 270 -7.90 7.18 10.58
C ASN A 270 -8.58 5.83 10.83
N ILE A 271 -7.77 4.80 10.98
CA ILE A 271 -8.20 3.47 11.43
C ILE A 271 -7.88 3.40 12.92
N THR A 272 -8.92 3.50 13.76
CA THR A 272 -8.74 3.55 15.21
C THR A 272 -8.86 2.16 15.84
N LYS A 273 -8.24 1.96 17.02
CA LYS A 273 -8.42 0.73 17.80
C LYS A 273 -9.91 0.46 18.09
N ASN A 274 -10.67 1.51 18.40
CA ASN A 274 -12.11 1.38 18.70
C ASN A 274 -12.89 0.88 17.47
N SER A 275 -12.61 1.43 16.28
CA SER A 275 -13.26 0.96 15.03
C SER A 275 -12.88 -0.49 14.73
N LEU A 276 -11.62 -0.88 14.98
CA LEU A 276 -11.16 -2.25 14.81
C LEU A 276 -11.81 -3.22 15.81
N HIS A 277 -11.95 -2.83 17.07
CA HIS A 277 -12.69 -3.62 18.06
C HIS A 277 -14.15 -3.82 17.66
N ALA A 278 -14.84 -2.75 17.27
CA ALA A 278 -16.23 -2.84 16.82
C ALA A 278 -16.42 -3.72 15.59
N MET A 279 -15.50 -3.64 14.62
CA MET A 279 -15.47 -4.51 13.45
C MET A 279 -15.29 -5.98 13.86
N LEU A 280 -14.36 -6.26 14.77
CA LEU A 280 -14.10 -7.63 15.24
C LEU A 280 -15.28 -8.20 16.05
N ASP A 281 -15.95 -7.37 16.87
CA ASP A 281 -17.16 -7.78 17.59
C ASP A 281 -18.23 -8.27 16.60
N GLN A 282 -18.47 -7.53 15.53
CA GLN A 282 -19.42 -7.91 14.48
C GLN A 282 -18.96 -9.15 13.71
N ALA A 283 -17.68 -9.28 13.40
CA ALA A 283 -17.13 -10.43 12.69
C ALA A 283 -17.26 -11.71 13.52
N VAL A 284 -16.91 -11.65 14.82
CA VAL A 284 -17.01 -12.81 15.73
C VAL A 284 -18.46 -13.21 15.97
N ALA A 285 -19.38 -12.24 16.02
CA ALA A 285 -20.81 -12.48 16.14
C ALA A 285 -21.49 -12.90 14.82
N ASP A 286 -20.75 -13.00 13.71
CA ASP A 286 -21.24 -13.26 12.34
C ASP A 286 -22.36 -12.27 11.90
N THR A 287 -22.23 -11.00 12.33
CA THR A 287 -23.15 -9.89 12.00
C THR A 287 -22.52 -8.81 11.11
N LEU A 288 -21.22 -8.97 10.81
CA LEU A 288 -20.54 -8.08 9.88
C LEU A 288 -21.07 -8.31 8.45
N GLU A 289 -21.39 -7.23 7.75
CA GLU A 289 -21.79 -7.34 6.34
C GLU A 289 -20.63 -7.87 5.48
N PRO A 290 -20.92 -8.69 4.45
CA PRO A 290 -19.88 -9.27 3.58
C PRO A 290 -18.93 -8.23 2.96
N LEU A 291 -19.44 -7.05 2.63
CA LEU A 291 -18.66 -5.87 2.22
C LEU A 291 -19.02 -4.70 3.13
N THR A 292 -18.05 -4.27 3.91
CA THR A 292 -18.22 -3.18 4.88
C THR A 292 -17.25 -2.05 4.57
N PHE A 293 -17.76 -0.81 4.52
CA PHE A 293 -16.92 0.39 4.52
C PHE A 293 -16.84 0.91 5.95
N MET A 294 -15.72 0.69 6.60
CA MET A 294 -15.51 1.06 8.01
C MET A 294 -15.54 2.59 8.18
N ASP A 295 -16.26 3.03 9.22
CA ASP A 295 -16.44 4.46 9.55
C ASP A 295 -17.08 5.30 8.42
N LEU A 296 -17.85 4.68 7.53
CA LEU A 296 -18.61 5.39 6.51
C LEU A 296 -19.75 6.23 7.13
N ASP A 297 -19.81 7.50 6.77
CA ASP A 297 -20.91 8.40 7.15
C ASP A 297 -22.08 8.22 6.16
N MET A 298 -22.96 7.25 6.45
CA MET A 298 -24.09 6.92 5.57
C MET A 298 -25.10 8.05 5.45
N GLU A 299 -25.25 8.88 6.48
CA GLU A 299 -26.17 10.04 6.42
C GLU A 299 -25.69 11.06 5.38
N LEU A 300 -24.35 11.27 5.33
CA LEU A 300 -23.74 12.15 4.34
C LEU A 300 -23.89 11.59 2.92
N VAL A 301 -23.69 10.28 2.76
CA VAL A 301 -23.86 9.59 1.47
C VAL A 301 -25.30 9.67 1.01
N GLN A 302 -26.25 9.33 1.88
CA GLN A 302 -27.67 9.34 1.56
C GLN A 302 -28.16 10.74 1.15
N GLY A 303 -27.72 11.77 1.88
CA GLY A 303 -28.06 13.15 1.55
C GLY A 303 -27.57 13.58 0.15
N GLU A 304 -26.42 13.08 -0.29
CA GLU A 304 -25.92 13.37 -1.65
C GLU A 304 -26.68 12.59 -2.73
N LEU A 305 -27.00 11.32 -2.48
CA LEU A 305 -27.81 10.51 -3.40
C LEU A 305 -29.21 11.09 -3.60
N GLU A 306 -29.85 11.58 -2.54
CA GLU A 306 -31.16 12.26 -2.60
C GLU A 306 -31.07 13.56 -3.39
N ARG A 307 -29.99 14.34 -3.20
CA ARG A 307 -29.73 15.56 -3.98
C ARG A 307 -29.57 15.26 -5.46
N GLU A 308 -28.81 14.22 -5.82
CA GLU A 308 -28.63 13.81 -7.20
C GLU A 308 -29.93 13.33 -7.85
N ALA A 309 -30.73 12.57 -7.12
CA ALA A 309 -32.05 12.12 -7.56
C ALA A 309 -33.07 13.27 -7.77
N ALA A 310 -32.97 14.32 -6.94
CA ALA A 310 -33.89 15.47 -6.99
C ALA A 310 -33.60 16.43 -8.15
N THR A 311 -32.35 16.52 -8.62
CA THR A 311 -31.98 17.45 -9.68
C THR A 311 -30.82 16.98 -10.54
N ARG A 312 -30.94 17.14 -11.86
CA ARG A 312 -29.84 16.87 -12.81
C ARG A 312 -28.63 17.80 -12.65
N ARG A 313 -28.78 18.95 -12.00
CA ARG A 313 -27.74 19.94 -11.73
C ARG A 313 -27.36 19.97 -10.26
N SER A 314 -27.17 18.78 -9.66
CA SER A 314 -26.80 18.64 -8.25
C SER A 314 -25.40 19.16 -7.92
N GLY A 315 -24.56 19.39 -8.92
CA GLY A 315 -23.15 19.78 -8.77
C GLY A 315 -22.21 18.58 -8.65
N ALA A 316 -20.93 18.85 -8.41
CA ALA A 316 -19.93 17.80 -8.22
C ALA A 316 -20.09 17.19 -6.81
N PHE A 317 -20.37 15.89 -6.73
CA PHE A 317 -20.59 15.17 -5.48
C PHE A 317 -19.44 15.35 -4.47
N ALA A 318 -18.19 15.34 -4.92
CA ALA A 318 -17.04 15.58 -4.05
C ALA A 318 -17.07 16.95 -3.36
N THR A 319 -17.44 18.00 -4.09
CA THR A 319 -17.59 19.36 -3.55
C THR A 319 -18.76 19.45 -2.56
N ASN A 320 -19.89 18.81 -2.89
CA ASN A 320 -21.07 18.79 -2.05
C ASN A 320 -20.81 18.07 -0.72
N VAL A 321 -20.21 16.89 -0.78
CA VAL A 321 -19.88 16.07 0.40
C VAL A 321 -18.89 16.82 1.31
N GLN A 322 -17.87 17.44 0.73
CA GLN A 322 -16.90 18.21 1.50
C GLN A 322 -17.55 19.43 2.18
N ARG A 323 -18.39 20.17 1.46
CA ARG A 323 -19.11 21.33 2.01
C ARG A 323 -20.01 20.93 3.17
N GLU A 324 -20.78 19.87 3.01
CA GLU A 324 -21.69 19.37 4.04
C GLU A 324 -20.91 18.92 5.29
N ARG A 325 -19.79 18.24 5.12
CA ARG A 325 -18.92 17.83 6.21
C ARG A 325 -18.38 19.02 7.02
N VAL A 326 -17.97 20.09 6.34
CA VAL A 326 -17.52 21.33 6.99
C VAL A 326 -18.66 22.00 7.76
N LEU A 327 -19.85 22.07 7.18
CA LEU A 327 -21.02 22.67 7.84
C LEU A 327 -21.39 21.89 9.12
N ARG A 328 -21.44 20.57 9.08
CA ARG A 328 -21.70 19.72 10.26
C ARG A 328 -20.65 19.87 11.34
N THR A 329 -19.37 19.97 10.95
CA THR A 329 -18.27 20.20 11.90
C THR A 329 -18.41 21.56 12.59
N ASN A 330 -18.69 22.61 11.84
CA ASN A 330 -18.89 23.96 12.39
C ASN A 330 -20.12 24.05 13.33
N ALA A 331 -21.23 23.38 12.97
CA ALA A 331 -22.39 23.29 13.83
C ALA A 331 -22.07 22.62 15.18
N LYS A 332 -21.38 21.48 15.17
CA LYS A 332 -20.95 20.80 16.41
C LYS A 332 -20.02 21.66 17.27
N ILE A 333 -19.12 22.43 16.65
CA ILE A 333 -18.25 23.36 17.38
C ILE A 333 -19.07 24.49 18.02
N ALA A 334 -20.07 25.04 17.31
CA ALA A 334 -20.93 26.07 17.83
C ALA A 334 -21.80 25.58 19.01
N GLU A 335 -22.31 24.35 18.93
CA GLU A 335 -23.10 23.73 20.00
C GLU A 335 -22.29 23.42 21.26
N SER A 336 -20.97 23.11 21.10
CA SER A 336 -20.10 22.78 22.23
C SER A 336 -19.69 23.98 23.10
N GLY A 337 -20.13 25.21 22.73
CA GLY A 337 -19.87 26.46 23.46
C GLY A 337 -18.41 26.95 23.41
N PRO A 338 -18.09 28.13 23.89
CA PRO A 338 -16.75 28.66 23.89
C PRO A 338 -15.86 27.82 24.83
N LYS A 339 -14.83 27.21 24.29
CA LYS A 339 -13.76 26.63 25.12
C LYS A 339 -13.20 27.68 26.07
N PRO A 340 -12.95 27.36 27.35
CA PRO A 340 -12.28 28.30 28.26
C PRO A 340 -11.02 28.82 27.58
N LYS A 341 -10.82 30.13 27.60
CA LYS A 341 -9.65 30.79 27.03
C LYS A 341 -8.42 30.14 27.67
N ALA A 342 -7.66 29.41 26.87
CA ALA A 342 -6.33 28.99 27.28
C ALA A 342 -5.52 30.27 27.61
N ASP A 343 -5.00 30.36 28.82
CA ASP A 343 -4.13 31.45 29.24
C ASP A 343 -3.04 31.63 28.17
N LYS A 344 -2.89 32.89 27.76
CA LYS A 344 -1.90 33.26 26.77
C LYS A 344 -0.50 32.95 27.30
N VAL A 345 0.00 31.76 27.06
CA VAL A 345 1.42 31.49 27.12
C VAL A 345 2.03 32.29 25.95
N GLY A 346 2.70 33.40 26.31
CA GLY A 346 3.31 34.28 25.33
C GLY A 346 4.36 33.52 24.54
N ILE A 347 4.08 33.23 23.31
CA ILE A 347 5.09 32.79 22.33
C ILE A 347 5.91 34.05 22.01
N PRO A 348 7.22 34.08 22.27
CA PRO A 348 8.05 35.22 21.85
C PRO A 348 7.97 35.36 20.33
N ARG A 349 7.59 36.53 19.85
CA ARG A 349 7.66 36.85 18.45
C ARG A 349 9.14 36.88 18.03
N VAL A 350 9.58 35.87 17.31
CA VAL A 350 10.83 35.93 16.58
C VAL A 350 10.65 36.96 15.47
N ALA A 351 11.39 38.06 15.56
CA ALA A 351 11.39 39.09 14.52
C ALA A 351 11.90 38.47 13.22
N SER A 352 11.09 38.51 12.18
CA SER A 352 11.53 38.15 10.82
C SER A 352 12.66 39.07 10.37
N PRO A 353 13.79 38.55 9.87
CA PRO A 353 14.82 39.39 9.28
C PRO A 353 14.26 40.06 8.04
N SER A 354 14.36 41.40 8.00
CA SER A 354 14.03 42.21 6.82
C SER A 354 15.02 41.87 5.71
N ILE A 355 14.55 41.19 4.67
CA ILE A 355 15.31 41.06 3.41
C ILE A 355 15.27 42.41 2.71
N LYS A 356 16.41 43.10 2.70
CA LYS A 356 16.61 44.24 1.81
C LYS A 356 16.65 43.70 0.37
N GLN A 357 15.70 44.14 -0.43
CA GLN A 357 15.75 43.96 -1.88
C GLN A 357 16.75 44.99 -2.42
N ASP A 358 17.98 44.58 -2.67
CA ASP A 358 18.89 45.31 -3.51
C ASP A 358 18.47 45.08 -4.97
N ALA A 359 17.90 46.11 -5.57
CA ALA A 359 17.57 46.15 -6.99
C ALA A 359 18.87 46.15 -7.81
N VAL A 360 19.17 45.06 -8.46
CA VAL A 360 20.20 44.99 -9.50
C VAL A 360 19.60 45.58 -10.77
N SER A 361 20.04 46.78 -11.12
CA SER A 361 19.77 47.40 -12.44
C SER A 361 20.58 46.64 -13.49
N VAL A 362 19.91 45.96 -14.39
CA VAL A 362 20.53 45.40 -15.60
C VAL A 362 20.55 46.48 -16.67
N ASP A 363 21.74 46.81 -17.09
CA ASP A 363 22.02 47.74 -18.20
C ASP A 363 21.65 47.06 -19.54
N PRO A 364 20.82 47.67 -20.41
CA PRO A 364 20.32 47.00 -21.61
C PRO A 364 21.29 46.99 -22.81
N ASP A 365 22.53 47.48 -22.69
CA ASP A 365 23.44 47.70 -23.85
C ASP A 365 24.62 46.71 -23.96
N GLN A 366 24.48 45.42 -23.53
CA GLN A 366 25.48 44.39 -23.87
C GLN A 366 24.80 43.14 -24.43
N ALA A 367 24.39 43.21 -25.68
CA ALA A 367 24.10 42.06 -26.52
C ALA A 367 24.76 42.30 -27.90
N GLU A 368 25.95 41.78 -28.07
CA GLU A 368 26.49 41.28 -29.34
C GLU A 368 26.88 39.81 -29.18
#